data_4e1c70622e446b436e4b154d6bdf392a
#
_entry.id   4e1c70622e446b436e4b154d6bdf392a
#
_cell.length_a   1.000
_cell.length_b   1.000
_cell.length_c   1.000
_cell.angle_alpha   90.00
_cell.angle_beta   90.00
_cell.angle_gamma   90.00
#
_symmetry.space_group_name_H-M   'P 1'
#
loop_
_entity.id
_entity.type
_entity.pdbx_description
1 polymer ?
#
loop_
_entity_poly.entity_id
_entity_poly.type
_entity_poly.pdbx_seq_one_letter_code
_entity_poly.pdbx_strand_id
1 'polypeptide(L)'
;MSYKEQYSAYYESKSSSKKKKKKVKVKISPRFLVFVVVLLALIIVPIVLISGGGSYTVGYGAYDTTGSGFDALIIRDELCYMDDPVGKIVYSVVEGQDVSPEQTIMDTYAAGYIDQIESELISIRTQIEEYQRDSLLGKIVDTKLTGLDSDIDEKVDQIISAIDGGNMNIAKLELQMASLLSERQEYLRNSSVAQADAQLMTLYGDEDQLIGRLEAWRTRYKAAQEGRISFAFDGMESVLTSSNIAAMTTADVERLVSGESAQVDAEIKSKQALYRLVDPDSWYLVFTAGKKEWTHGTGQSVLVNIDDYSYLDAQAYVESAKEDDSKLLVTLKIDQDIGSLLNQRITHISVGERTEGLMVPLKSVKTKDGQRGVYLKDKEKTFISVNVIVDDGSYAIIEPLESNALIKGSVIRK
;
A
#
# COMPACT_ATOMS: atom_id res chain seq x y z
N MET A 1 -28.18 -5.09 38.79
CA MET A 1 -28.52 -6.15 37.82
C MET A 1 -27.69 -5.90 36.53
N SER A 2 -26.86 -6.87 36.23
CA SER A 2 -25.88 -6.76 35.14
C SER A 2 -26.54 -7.01 33.78
N TYR A 3 -26.07 -6.32 32.74
CA TYR A 3 -26.51 -6.44 31.34
C TYR A 3 -26.54 -7.90 30.79
N LYS A 4 -25.88 -8.83 31.45
CA LYS A 4 -25.86 -10.27 31.12
C LYS A 4 -27.16 -11.01 31.49
N GLU A 5 -27.91 -10.53 32.45
CA GLU A 5 -29.15 -11.20 32.90
C GLU A 5 -30.37 -10.85 32.03
N GLN A 6 -30.37 -9.69 31.38
CA GLN A 6 -31.46 -9.32 30.47
C GLN A 6 -31.40 -10.06 29.11
N TYR A 7 -30.21 -10.48 28.68
CA TYR A 7 -30.06 -11.22 27.42
C TYR A 7 -30.40 -12.72 27.54
N SER A 8 -30.26 -13.33 28.71
CA SER A 8 -30.61 -14.75 28.90
C SER A 8 -32.14 -14.98 28.91
N ALA A 9 -32.91 -14.04 29.44
CA ALA A 9 -34.34 -14.13 29.48
C ALA A 9 -35.05 -14.02 28.11
N TYR A 10 -34.41 -13.36 27.14
CA TYR A 10 -34.98 -13.20 25.79
C TYR A 10 -34.84 -14.47 24.93
N TYR A 11 -33.83 -15.32 25.19
CA TYR A 11 -33.63 -16.56 24.45
C TYR A 11 -34.37 -17.78 24.98
N GLU A 12 -34.74 -17.80 26.25
CA GLU A 12 -35.52 -18.90 26.83
C GLU A 12 -37.01 -18.89 26.46
N SER A 13 -37.58 -17.75 26.07
CA SER A 13 -39.00 -17.65 25.70
C SER A 13 -39.36 -18.15 24.30
N LYS A 14 -38.38 -18.54 23.46
CA LYS A 14 -38.57 -19.01 22.06
C LYS A 14 -38.44 -20.51 21.86
N SER A 15 -38.24 -21.33 22.89
CA SER A 15 -37.99 -22.77 22.73
C SER A 15 -39.14 -23.71 23.13
N SER A 16 -40.38 -23.28 23.15
CA SER A 16 -41.49 -24.19 23.44
C SER A 16 -42.66 -24.04 22.49
N SER A 17 -42.51 -24.52 21.26
CA SER A 17 -43.64 -25.06 20.50
C SER A 17 -43.19 -26.13 19.51
N LYS A 18 -42.98 -27.34 20.01
CA LYS A 18 -42.80 -28.53 19.14
C LYS A 18 -44.16 -28.91 18.52
N LYS A 19 -44.42 -28.39 17.30
CA LYS A 19 -45.49 -28.97 16.47
C LYS A 19 -45.08 -30.36 16.01
N LYS A 20 -45.81 -31.39 16.48
CA LYS A 20 -45.69 -32.77 16.00
C LYS A 20 -46.00 -32.82 14.50
N LYS A 21 -45.00 -33.07 13.67
CA LYS A 21 -45.19 -33.37 12.25
C LYS A 21 -45.81 -34.75 12.11
N LYS A 22 -47.06 -34.81 11.60
CA LYS A 22 -47.67 -36.09 11.16
C LYS A 22 -46.85 -36.65 10.00
N LYS A 23 -46.27 -37.85 10.17
CA LYS A 23 -45.62 -38.58 9.08
C LYS A 23 -46.74 -39.08 8.13
N VAL A 24 -46.82 -38.45 6.96
CA VAL A 24 -47.64 -38.92 5.84
C VAL A 24 -46.88 -40.11 5.22
N LYS A 25 -47.38 -41.30 5.36
CA LYS A 25 -46.86 -42.48 4.61
C LYS A 25 -47.38 -42.37 3.18
N VAL A 26 -46.54 -41.88 2.26
CA VAL A 26 -46.84 -41.90 0.82
C VAL A 26 -46.60 -43.36 0.35
N LYS A 27 -47.61 -44.07 -0.09
CA LYS A 27 -47.49 -45.34 -0.79
C LYS A 27 -47.11 -45.02 -2.23
N ILE A 28 -45.82 -45.14 -2.55
CA ILE A 28 -45.33 -45.00 -3.91
C ILE A 28 -45.65 -46.30 -4.66
N SER A 29 -46.40 -46.17 -5.76
CA SER A 29 -46.71 -47.34 -6.58
C SER A 29 -45.43 -47.84 -7.32
N PRO A 30 -45.23 -49.15 -7.48
CA PRO A 30 -44.05 -49.65 -8.19
C PRO A 30 -43.95 -49.13 -9.61
N ARG A 31 -45.07 -48.78 -10.26
CA ARG A 31 -45.09 -48.16 -11.59
C ARG A 31 -44.54 -46.75 -11.58
N PHE A 32 -44.75 -45.96 -10.54
CA PHE A 32 -44.18 -44.64 -10.36
C PHE A 32 -42.65 -44.70 -10.16
N LEU A 33 -42.16 -45.73 -9.44
CA LEU A 33 -40.74 -45.93 -9.20
C LEU A 33 -40.00 -46.29 -10.51
N VAL A 34 -40.60 -47.13 -11.35
CA VAL A 34 -40.08 -47.44 -12.70
C VAL A 34 -40.05 -46.18 -13.58
N PHE A 35 -41.12 -45.39 -13.54
CA PHE A 35 -41.19 -44.12 -14.29
C PHE A 35 -40.08 -43.12 -13.85
N VAL A 36 -39.82 -42.98 -12.55
CA VAL A 36 -38.75 -42.11 -12.04
C VAL A 36 -37.36 -42.64 -12.43
N VAL A 37 -37.14 -43.97 -12.41
CA VAL A 37 -35.86 -44.56 -12.84
C VAL A 37 -35.62 -44.34 -14.33
N VAL A 38 -36.65 -44.51 -15.16
CA VAL A 38 -36.56 -44.24 -16.61
C VAL A 38 -36.34 -42.77 -16.90
N LEU A 39 -37.00 -41.86 -16.14
CA LEU A 39 -36.81 -40.42 -16.27
C LEU A 39 -35.41 -40.00 -15.84
N LEU A 40 -34.87 -40.53 -14.74
CA LEU A 40 -33.49 -40.33 -14.28
C LEU A 40 -32.49 -40.90 -15.30
N ALA A 41 -32.73 -42.06 -15.89
CA ALA A 41 -31.88 -42.63 -16.93
C ALA A 41 -31.87 -41.76 -18.19
N LEU A 42 -33.03 -41.20 -18.60
CA LEU A 42 -33.15 -40.26 -19.73
C LEU A 42 -32.42 -38.93 -19.52
N ILE A 43 -32.23 -38.53 -18.26
CA ILE A 43 -31.47 -37.31 -17.90
C ILE A 43 -29.98 -37.64 -17.72
N ILE A 44 -29.65 -38.72 -17.00
CA ILE A 44 -28.26 -39.06 -16.64
C ILE A 44 -27.48 -39.57 -17.86
N VAL A 45 -28.10 -40.40 -18.70
CA VAL A 45 -27.43 -41.01 -19.87
C VAL A 45 -26.95 -39.93 -20.87
N PRO A 46 -27.74 -38.91 -21.27
CA PRO A 46 -27.24 -37.82 -22.10
C PRO A 46 -26.15 -36.98 -21.41
N ILE A 47 -26.28 -36.73 -20.10
CA ILE A 47 -25.28 -36.01 -19.33
C ILE A 47 -23.95 -36.75 -19.31
N VAL A 48 -23.97 -38.07 -19.11
CA VAL A 48 -22.77 -38.94 -19.13
C VAL A 48 -22.19 -39.04 -20.54
N LEU A 49 -23.03 -39.13 -21.58
CA LEU A 49 -22.59 -39.14 -22.98
C LEU A 49 -22.01 -37.80 -23.46
N ILE A 50 -22.55 -36.71 -22.99
CA ILE A 50 -22.04 -35.35 -23.26
C ILE A 50 -20.80 -35.05 -22.42
N SER A 51 -20.69 -35.55 -21.18
CA SER A 51 -19.52 -35.41 -20.32
C SER A 51 -18.32 -36.30 -20.76
N GLY A 52 -18.52 -37.26 -21.58
CA GLY A 52 -17.50 -38.21 -22.08
C GLY A 52 -16.62 -37.63 -23.19
N GLY A 53 -16.03 -36.48 -23.04
CA GLY A 53 -15.13 -35.91 -24.05
C GLY A 53 -14.89 -34.40 -23.94
N GLY A 54 -14.83 -33.88 -22.74
CA GLY A 54 -14.46 -32.50 -22.51
C GLY A 54 -13.11 -32.16 -23.17
N SER A 55 -13.03 -31.02 -23.84
CA SER A 55 -11.77 -30.52 -24.37
C SER A 55 -11.35 -29.28 -23.58
N TYR A 56 -10.07 -29.00 -23.59
CA TYR A 56 -9.49 -27.81 -23.03
C TYR A 56 -8.57 -27.18 -24.08
N THR A 57 -8.64 -25.88 -24.20
CA THR A 57 -7.73 -25.12 -25.06
C THR A 57 -6.54 -24.69 -24.24
N VAL A 58 -5.35 -25.13 -24.63
CA VAL A 58 -4.10 -24.81 -23.93
C VAL A 58 -3.89 -23.31 -23.90
N GLY A 59 -3.80 -22.75 -22.70
CA GLY A 59 -3.50 -21.35 -22.44
C GLY A 59 -2.03 -21.15 -22.06
N TYR A 60 -1.63 -19.90 -21.92
CA TYR A 60 -0.45 -19.54 -21.14
C TYR A 60 -0.93 -19.16 -19.74
N GLY A 61 -0.19 -19.56 -18.73
CA GLY A 61 -0.45 -19.24 -17.34
C GLY A 61 0.82 -19.09 -16.56
N ALA A 62 0.71 -18.53 -15.36
CA ALA A 62 1.79 -18.43 -14.40
C ALA A 62 1.38 -19.18 -13.12
N TYR A 63 2.34 -19.76 -12.46
CA TYR A 63 2.19 -20.38 -11.17
C TYR A 63 3.30 -19.91 -10.24
N ASP A 64 2.91 -19.38 -9.09
CA ASP A 64 3.83 -18.88 -8.10
C ASP A 64 3.99 -19.93 -6.99
N THR A 65 5.21 -20.44 -6.81
CA THR A 65 5.52 -21.39 -5.75
C THR A 65 5.90 -20.63 -4.48
N THR A 66 5.30 -21.00 -3.35
CA THR A 66 5.74 -20.49 -2.04
C THR A 66 7.12 -21.06 -1.74
N GLY A 67 8.09 -20.17 -1.55
CA GLY A 67 9.48 -20.52 -1.30
C GLY A 67 9.87 -20.50 0.18
N SER A 68 11.16 -20.38 0.44
CA SER A 68 11.71 -20.24 1.80
C SER A 68 11.37 -18.89 2.41
N GLY A 69 11.06 -18.87 3.72
CA GLY A 69 10.82 -17.66 4.49
C GLY A 69 12.12 -17.11 5.09
N PHE A 70 12.26 -15.77 5.10
CA PHE A 70 13.42 -15.07 5.65
C PHE A 70 12.98 -13.79 6.36
N ASP A 71 13.69 -13.42 7.42
CA ASP A 71 13.58 -12.11 8.03
C ASP A 71 14.53 -11.16 7.30
N ALA A 72 14.02 -10.08 6.75
CA ALA A 72 14.75 -9.17 5.89
C ALA A 72 14.76 -7.74 6.41
N LEU A 73 15.85 -7.02 6.14
CA LEU A 73 15.93 -5.58 6.28
C LEU A 73 15.43 -4.90 5.02
N ILE A 74 14.61 -3.86 5.18
CA ILE A 74 14.20 -2.96 4.11
C ILE A 74 15.16 -1.78 4.09
N ILE A 75 15.90 -1.64 3.00
CA ILE A 75 16.84 -0.55 2.77
C ILE A 75 16.34 0.28 1.59
N ARG A 76 16.27 1.59 1.79
CA ARG A 76 15.75 2.56 0.81
C ARG A 76 16.83 3.53 0.41
N ASP A 77 16.72 4.09 -0.79
CA ASP A 77 17.45 5.29 -1.14
C ASP A 77 16.73 6.48 -0.54
N GLU A 78 17.30 7.04 0.52
CA GLU A 78 16.68 8.12 1.28
C GLU A 78 17.70 9.17 1.68
N LEU A 79 17.26 10.44 1.64
CA LEU A 79 18.01 11.58 2.14
C LEU A 79 17.36 12.04 3.44
N CYS A 80 18.10 11.96 4.55
CA CYS A 80 17.67 12.46 5.84
C CYS A 80 18.17 13.89 6.03
N TYR A 81 17.24 14.81 6.24
CA TYR A 81 17.52 16.21 6.49
C TYR A 81 17.49 16.47 8.00
N MET A 82 18.61 16.99 8.52
CA MET A 82 18.80 17.27 9.93
C MET A 82 19.30 18.68 10.11
N ASP A 83 18.92 19.32 11.22
CA ASP A 83 19.39 20.67 11.60
C ASP A 83 19.59 20.75 13.11
N ASP A 84 20.08 21.89 13.58
CA ASP A 84 20.09 22.20 15.00
C ASP A 84 18.66 22.24 15.54
N PRO A 85 18.47 22.00 16.85
CA PRO A 85 17.12 22.01 17.43
C PRO A 85 16.37 23.32 17.13
N VAL A 86 15.17 23.18 16.58
CA VAL A 86 14.30 24.30 16.20
C VAL A 86 13.21 24.52 17.25
N GLY A 87 12.72 25.76 17.36
CA GLY A 87 11.67 26.12 18.31
C GLY A 87 10.27 25.69 17.84
N LYS A 88 9.99 25.82 16.53
CA LYS A 88 8.68 25.49 15.94
C LYS A 88 8.86 24.96 14.53
N ILE A 89 8.00 24.05 14.13
CA ILE A 89 7.93 23.52 12.77
C ILE A 89 6.50 23.70 12.25
N VAL A 90 6.38 24.19 11.01
CA VAL A 90 5.11 24.31 10.29
C VAL A 90 5.24 23.52 9.00
N TYR A 91 4.51 22.40 8.90
CA TYR A 91 4.53 21.54 7.75
C TYR A 91 3.65 22.07 6.61
N SER A 92 4.15 22.03 5.38
CA SER A 92 3.42 22.37 4.16
C SER A 92 2.99 21.14 3.36
N VAL A 93 3.41 19.96 3.78
CA VAL A 93 3.10 18.65 3.17
C VAL A 93 2.76 17.65 4.26
N VAL A 94 2.15 16.53 3.87
CA VAL A 94 1.76 15.48 4.81
C VAL A 94 2.65 14.23 4.65
N GLU A 95 2.67 13.37 5.68
CA GLU A 95 3.36 12.07 5.65
C GLU A 95 2.94 11.24 4.43
N GLY A 96 3.92 10.66 3.73
CA GLY A 96 3.70 9.84 2.55
C GLY A 96 3.33 10.60 1.27
N GLN A 97 3.40 11.94 1.28
CA GLN A 97 3.13 12.75 0.10
C GLN A 97 4.32 12.74 -0.87
N ASP A 98 4.04 12.55 -2.17
CA ASP A 98 5.03 12.74 -3.21
C ASP A 98 5.25 14.24 -3.44
N VAL A 99 6.51 14.66 -3.56
CA VAL A 99 6.91 16.05 -3.76
C VAL A 99 7.81 16.19 -4.98
N SER A 100 7.70 17.36 -5.61
CA SER A 100 8.56 17.76 -6.73
C SER A 100 9.71 18.62 -6.26
N PRO A 101 10.81 18.75 -7.04
CA PRO A 101 11.90 19.67 -6.73
C PRO A 101 11.38 21.09 -6.51
N GLU A 102 12.01 21.81 -5.57
CA GLU A 102 11.66 23.18 -5.16
C GLU A 102 10.30 23.31 -4.44
N GLN A 103 9.52 22.25 -4.29
CA GLN A 103 8.30 22.29 -3.47
C GLN A 103 8.64 22.54 -2.00
N THR A 104 7.94 23.48 -1.36
CA THR A 104 8.09 23.73 0.07
C THR A 104 7.59 22.55 0.89
N ILE A 105 8.45 22.05 1.79
CA ILE A 105 8.14 20.94 2.69
C ILE A 105 7.69 21.46 4.04
N MET A 106 8.46 22.36 4.62
CA MET A 106 8.17 22.96 5.92
C MET A 106 8.88 24.30 6.09
N ASP A 107 8.37 25.09 7.00
CA ASP A 107 9.05 26.23 7.59
C ASP A 107 9.44 25.89 9.03
N THR A 108 10.68 26.20 9.42
CA THR A 108 11.12 26.09 10.81
C THR A 108 11.41 27.47 11.37
N TYR A 109 11.29 27.61 12.67
CA TYR A 109 11.61 28.83 13.39
C TYR A 109 12.67 28.51 14.45
N ALA A 110 13.70 29.36 14.54
CA ALA A 110 14.83 29.13 15.43
C ALA A 110 14.39 29.00 16.90
N ALA A 111 15.19 28.29 17.71
CA ALA A 111 14.98 28.20 19.13
C ALA A 111 15.05 29.61 19.77
N GLY A 112 14.08 29.96 20.63
CA GLY A 112 13.89 31.32 21.14
C GLY A 112 12.82 32.09 20.40
N TYR A 113 12.16 31.50 19.40
CA TYR A 113 10.94 32.02 18.81
C TYR A 113 9.94 32.45 19.88
N ILE A 114 9.46 33.70 19.78
CA ILE A 114 8.68 34.32 20.84
C ILE A 114 7.19 34.06 20.56
N ASP A 115 6.54 33.22 21.37
CA ASP A 115 5.08 32.97 21.36
C ASP A 115 4.28 34.29 21.41
N GLN A 116 4.90 35.37 21.94
CA GLN A 116 4.30 36.70 21.99
C GLN A 116 4.00 37.27 20.61
N ILE A 117 4.94 37.15 19.64
CA ILE A 117 4.71 37.69 18.27
C ILE A 117 3.56 36.93 17.59
N GLU A 118 3.48 35.63 17.82
CA GLU A 118 2.37 34.82 17.30
C GLU A 118 1.04 35.24 17.92
N SER A 119 1.02 35.47 19.24
CA SER A 119 -0.17 35.96 19.94
C SER A 119 -0.62 37.33 19.46
N GLU A 120 0.35 38.24 19.22
CA GLU A 120 0.08 39.58 18.66
C GLU A 120 -0.48 39.44 17.22
N LEU A 121 0.07 38.55 16.39
CA LEU A 121 -0.40 38.29 15.03
C LEU A 121 -1.82 37.72 15.02
N ILE A 122 -2.13 36.80 15.91
CA ILE A 122 -3.50 36.24 16.06
C ILE A 122 -4.45 37.38 16.46
N SER A 123 -4.06 38.24 17.40
CA SER A 123 -4.86 39.38 17.83
C SER A 123 -5.16 40.35 16.68
N ILE A 124 -4.16 40.72 15.89
CA ILE A 124 -4.33 41.61 14.73
C ILE A 124 -5.23 40.97 13.67
N ARG A 125 -5.05 39.69 13.37
CA ARG A 125 -5.90 38.96 12.42
C ARG A 125 -7.35 38.90 12.88
N THR A 126 -7.58 38.70 14.16
CA THR A 126 -8.93 38.74 14.73
C THR A 126 -9.55 40.12 14.54
N GLN A 127 -8.81 41.19 14.78
CA GLN A 127 -9.30 42.55 14.58
C GLN A 127 -9.60 42.84 13.09
N ILE A 128 -8.77 42.36 12.18
CA ILE A 128 -8.99 42.46 10.73
C ILE A 128 -10.29 41.73 10.35
N GLU A 129 -10.48 40.49 10.82
CA GLU A 129 -11.68 39.68 10.52
C GLU A 129 -12.96 40.32 11.06
N GLU A 130 -12.92 40.84 12.29
CA GLU A 130 -14.05 41.51 12.90
C GLU A 130 -14.39 42.79 12.12
N TYR A 131 -13.39 43.61 11.78
CA TYR A 131 -13.61 44.82 11.01
C TYR A 131 -14.09 44.51 9.59
N GLN A 132 -13.52 43.52 8.90
CA GLN A 132 -13.99 43.07 7.60
C GLN A 132 -15.46 42.63 7.64
N ARG A 133 -15.84 41.84 8.64
CA ARG A 133 -17.22 41.37 8.82
C ARG A 133 -18.18 42.52 9.01
N ASP A 134 -17.84 43.49 9.86
CA ASP A 134 -18.76 44.52 10.27
C ASP A 134 -18.82 45.67 9.24
N SER A 135 -17.73 45.93 8.52
CA SER A 135 -17.59 47.17 7.69
C SER A 135 -17.42 46.86 6.20
N LEU A 136 -16.94 45.69 5.80
CA LEU A 136 -16.51 45.40 4.44
C LEU A 136 -17.42 44.38 3.70
N LEU A 137 -17.75 43.26 4.33
CA LEU A 137 -18.44 42.14 3.65
C LEU A 137 -19.79 42.53 3.07
N GLY A 138 -20.51 43.46 3.74
CA GLY A 138 -21.78 43.97 3.22
C GLY A 138 -21.65 44.88 1.99
N LYS A 139 -20.44 45.30 1.63
CA LYS A 139 -20.13 46.17 0.50
C LYS A 139 -19.49 45.45 -0.69
N ILE A 140 -19.03 44.20 -0.47
CA ILE A 140 -18.46 43.35 -1.52
C ILE A 140 -19.50 42.29 -1.85
N VAL A 141 -20.15 42.43 -3.00
CA VAL A 141 -21.06 41.44 -3.54
C VAL A 141 -20.47 40.99 -4.88
N ASP A 142 -19.69 39.92 -4.85
CA ASP A 142 -19.20 39.32 -6.08
C ASP A 142 -19.21 37.80 -6.03
N THR A 143 -19.17 37.20 -7.22
CA THR A 143 -19.27 35.74 -7.40
C THR A 143 -18.03 35.01 -6.93
N LYS A 144 -16.84 35.66 -6.94
CA LYS A 144 -15.60 35.02 -6.51
C LYS A 144 -15.56 34.86 -5.00
N LEU A 145 -15.94 35.89 -4.23
CA LEU A 145 -16.02 35.78 -2.77
C LEU A 145 -17.06 34.70 -2.35
N THR A 146 -18.24 34.73 -2.98
CA THR A 146 -19.28 33.70 -2.74
C THR A 146 -18.78 32.31 -3.07
N GLY A 147 -17.99 32.14 -4.14
CA GLY A 147 -17.38 30.86 -4.50
C GLY A 147 -16.40 30.39 -3.43
N LEU A 148 -15.49 31.26 -2.97
CA LEU A 148 -14.53 30.93 -1.91
C LEU A 148 -15.20 30.56 -0.59
N ASP A 149 -16.27 31.29 -0.22
CA ASP A 149 -17.05 30.99 1.00
C ASP A 149 -17.71 29.61 0.88
N SER A 150 -18.27 29.27 -0.30
CA SER A 150 -18.87 27.94 -0.56
C SER A 150 -17.82 26.83 -0.51
N ASP A 151 -16.63 27.04 -1.07
CA ASP A 151 -15.54 26.05 -1.05
C ASP A 151 -15.02 25.80 0.38
N ILE A 152 -14.99 26.86 1.20
CA ILE A 152 -14.64 26.78 2.63
C ILE A 152 -15.69 25.97 3.37
N ASP A 153 -17.00 26.26 3.19
CA ASP A 153 -18.09 25.52 3.83
C ASP A 153 -18.05 24.04 3.45
N GLU A 154 -17.86 23.72 2.16
CA GLU A 154 -17.70 22.33 1.72
C GLU A 154 -16.50 21.65 2.39
N LYS A 155 -15.39 22.39 2.56
CA LYS A 155 -14.21 21.83 3.22
C LYS A 155 -14.44 21.58 4.71
N VAL A 156 -15.18 22.46 5.39
CA VAL A 156 -15.61 22.24 6.79
C VAL A 156 -16.42 20.95 6.91
N ASP A 157 -17.40 20.74 6.01
CA ASP A 157 -18.24 19.55 6.01
C ASP A 157 -17.41 18.28 5.76
N GLN A 158 -16.42 18.34 4.87
CA GLN A 158 -15.47 17.23 4.62
C GLN A 158 -14.64 16.91 5.87
N ILE A 159 -14.13 17.91 6.60
CA ILE A 159 -13.36 17.72 7.83
C ILE A 159 -14.25 17.10 8.91
N ILE A 160 -15.47 17.60 9.11
CA ILE A 160 -16.42 17.03 10.07
C ILE A 160 -16.71 15.57 9.73
N SER A 161 -17.00 15.28 8.45
CA SER A 161 -17.26 13.91 7.99
C SER A 161 -16.06 12.99 8.18
N ALA A 162 -14.84 13.51 8.02
CA ALA A 162 -13.60 12.76 8.23
C ALA A 162 -13.38 12.40 9.71
N ILE A 163 -13.71 13.32 10.61
CA ILE A 163 -13.65 13.10 12.07
C ILE A 163 -14.64 12.00 12.48
N ASP A 164 -15.87 12.06 11.96
CA ASP A 164 -16.93 11.11 12.30
C ASP A 164 -16.73 9.73 11.64
N GLY A 165 -16.20 9.70 10.44
CA GLY A 165 -16.08 8.48 9.61
C GLY A 165 -14.73 7.75 9.66
N GLY A 166 -13.67 8.35 10.18
CA GLY A 166 -12.35 7.72 10.43
C GLY A 166 -11.52 7.35 9.19
N ASN A 167 -11.93 7.74 7.98
CA ASN A 167 -11.38 7.19 6.72
C ASN A 167 -10.70 8.22 5.78
N MET A 168 -10.56 9.49 6.18
CA MET A 168 -9.96 10.53 5.35
C MET A 168 -8.70 11.10 6.02
N ASN A 169 -7.72 11.48 5.19
CA ASN A 169 -6.52 12.16 5.66
C ASN A 169 -6.84 13.60 6.12
N ILE A 170 -7.13 13.79 7.41
CA ILE A 170 -7.50 15.06 8.02
C ILE A 170 -6.40 16.11 7.80
N ALA A 171 -5.12 15.75 7.95
CA ALA A 171 -4.01 16.66 7.75
C ALA A 171 -4.00 17.28 6.34
N LYS A 172 -4.32 16.49 5.31
CA LYS A 172 -4.47 17.00 3.94
C LYS A 172 -5.64 17.98 3.81
N LEU A 173 -6.77 17.69 4.46
CA LEU A 173 -7.93 18.59 4.45
C LEU A 173 -7.62 19.90 5.17
N GLU A 174 -6.90 19.84 6.29
CA GLU A 174 -6.44 21.04 7.03
C GLU A 174 -5.53 21.92 6.18
N LEU A 175 -4.56 21.34 5.44
CA LEU A 175 -3.72 22.11 4.52
C LEU A 175 -4.54 22.77 3.39
N GLN A 176 -5.53 22.07 2.84
CA GLN A 176 -6.42 22.62 1.81
C GLN A 176 -7.30 23.75 2.39
N MET A 177 -7.80 23.59 3.60
CA MET A 177 -8.55 24.62 4.32
C MET A 177 -7.68 25.87 4.53
N ALA A 178 -6.46 25.71 5.03
CA ALA A 178 -5.53 26.83 5.23
C ALA A 178 -5.26 27.60 3.94
N SER A 179 -5.13 26.89 2.81
CA SER A 179 -4.95 27.50 1.48
C SER A 179 -6.18 28.32 1.06
N LEU A 180 -7.39 27.79 1.23
CA LEU A 180 -8.64 28.50 0.90
C LEU A 180 -8.84 29.74 1.79
N LEU A 181 -8.56 29.63 3.07
CA LEU A 181 -8.63 30.78 4.00
C LEU A 181 -7.62 31.86 3.62
N SER A 182 -6.40 31.48 3.24
CA SER A 182 -5.38 32.39 2.76
C SER A 182 -5.81 33.11 1.47
N GLU A 183 -6.35 32.37 0.49
CA GLU A 183 -6.85 32.97 -0.76
C GLU A 183 -8.00 33.92 -0.51
N ARG A 184 -8.92 33.56 0.39
CA ARG A 184 -10.03 34.44 0.78
C ARG A 184 -9.53 35.75 1.41
N GLN A 185 -8.57 35.67 2.33
CA GLN A 185 -7.99 36.83 2.99
C GLN A 185 -7.24 37.74 1.99
N GLU A 186 -6.46 37.16 1.10
CA GLU A 186 -5.77 37.92 0.05
C GLU A 186 -6.78 38.58 -0.90
N TYR A 187 -7.85 37.90 -1.26
CA TYR A 187 -8.90 38.47 -2.10
C TYR A 187 -9.58 39.67 -1.43
N LEU A 188 -9.97 39.53 -0.15
CA LEU A 188 -10.56 40.64 0.63
C LEU A 188 -9.60 41.78 0.77
N ARG A 189 -8.32 41.54 1.08
CA ARG A 189 -7.27 42.54 1.22
C ARG A 189 -7.05 43.35 -0.06
N ASN A 190 -7.09 42.70 -1.21
CA ASN A 190 -6.86 43.32 -2.53
C ASN A 190 -8.14 43.96 -3.11
N SER A 191 -9.27 43.87 -2.44
CA SER A 191 -10.51 44.50 -2.90
C SER A 191 -10.38 46.03 -2.90
N SER A 192 -11.01 46.69 -3.88
CA SER A 192 -10.99 48.16 -3.96
C SER A 192 -11.62 48.84 -2.73
N VAL A 193 -12.57 48.16 -2.09
CA VAL A 193 -13.23 48.66 -0.86
C VAL A 193 -12.25 48.61 0.33
N ALA A 194 -11.50 47.51 0.49
CA ALA A 194 -10.48 47.42 1.53
C ALA A 194 -9.33 48.43 1.34
N GLN A 195 -8.88 48.56 0.11
CA GLN A 195 -7.79 49.48 -0.23
C GLN A 195 -8.16 50.96 -0.03
N ALA A 196 -9.43 51.32 -0.04
CA ALA A 196 -9.95 52.64 0.25
C ALA A 196 -10.19 52.93 1.75
N ASP A 197 -10.11 51.88 2.60
CA ASP A 197 -10.39 52.00 4.04
C ASP A 197 -9.11 52.23 4.84
N ALA A 198 -8.96 53.43 5.42
CA ALA A 198 -7.75 53.83 6.12
C ALA A 198 -7.49 53.01 7.40
N GLN A 199 -8.53 52.56 8.10
CA GLN A 199 -8.38 51.76 9.31
C GLN A 199 -7.92 50.32 8.95
N LEU A 200 -8.48 49.75 7.91
CA LEU A 200 -8.07 48.45 7.42
C LEU A 200 -6.63 48.45 6.93
N MET A 201 -6.24 49.51 6.20
CA MET A 201 -4.86 49.67 5.74
C MET A 201 -3.86 49.80 6.91
N THR A 202 -4.26 50.39 8.03
CA THR A 202 -3.44 50.44 9.24
C THR A 202 -3.27 49.05 9.84
N LEU A 203 -4.37 48.28 10.01
CA LEU A 203 -4.33 46.92 10.53
C LEU A 203 -3.49 45.99 9.65
N TYR A 204 -3.59 46.12 8.33
CA TYR A 204 -2.74 45.35 7.41
C TYR A 204 -1.25 45.75 7.52
N GLY A 205 -0.96 47.02 7.75
CA GLY A 205 0.40 47.50 8.00
C GLY A 205 1.00 46.88 9.27
N ASP A 206 0.22 46.80 10.34
CA ASP A 206 0.62 46.18 11.60
C ASP A 206 0.81 44.68 11.44
N GLU A 207 -0.07 44.00 10.69
CA GLU A 207 0.08 42.57 10.33
C GLU A 207 1.38 42.36 9.56
N ASP A 208 1.66 43.17 8.53
CA ASP A 208 2.87 43.04 7.71
C ASP A 208 4.15 43.24 8.53
N GLN A 209 4.15 44.13 9.51
CA GLN A 209 5.29 44.30 10.42
C GLN A 209 5.51 43.05 11.29
N LEU A 210 4.45 42.45 11.83
CA LEU A 210 4.56 41.23 12.61
C LEU A 210 5.03 40.05 11.75
N ILE A 211 4.50 39.92 10.54
CA ILE A 211 4.95 38.90 9.57
C ILE A 211 6.43 39.10 9.26
N GLY A 212 6.87 40.32 8.97
CA GLY A 212 8.28 40.62 8.71
C GLY A 212 9.21 40.26 9.87
N ARG A 213 8.75 40.44 11.12
CA ARG A 213 9.50 39.99 12.32
C ARG A 213 9.57 38.45 12.40
N LEU A 214 8.49 37.73 12.04
CA LEU A 214 8.48 36.27 12.00
C LEU A 214 9.39 35.72 10.91
N GLU A 215 9.36 36.34 9.72
CA GLU A 215 10.20 35.94 8.59
C GLU A 215 11.70 35.94 8.91
N ALA A 216 12.15 36.86 9.77
CA ALA A 216 13.55 36.93 10.21
C ALA A 216 14.01 35.71 11.03
N TRP A 217 13.08 34.92 11.57
CA TRP A 217 13.35 33.73 12.37
C TRP A 217 13.10 32.46 11.57
N ARG A 218 12.55 32.55 10.35
CA ARG A 218 12.11 31.44 9.54
C ARG A 218 13.23 30.91 8.65
N THR A 219 13.37 29.59 8.63
CA THR A 219 14.10 28.84 7.60
C THR A 219 13.12 28.00 6.81
N ARG A 220 13.11 28.17 5.49
CA ARG A 220 12.24 27.38 4.58
C ARG A 220 12.99 26.23 4.00
N TYR A 221 12.47 25.02 4.17
CA TYR A 221 12.98 23.79 3.57
C TYR A 221 12.16 23.42 2.34
N LYS A 222 12.86 23.18 1.25
CA LYS A 222 12.30 22.76 -0.03
C LYS A 222 12.87 21.42 -0.41
N ALA A 223 12.12 20.63 -1.20
CA ALA A 223 12.61 19.38 -1.75
C ALA A 223 13.77 19.65 -2.72
N ALA A 224 14.90 18.99 -2.51
CA ALA A 224 16.07 19.09 -3.39
C ALA A 224 15.87 18.28 -4.69
N GLN A 225 15.04 17.25 -4.63
CA GLN A 225 14.70 16.36 -5.74
C GLN A 225 13.27 15.84 -5.57
N GLU A 226 12.77 15.12 -6.54
CA GLU A 226 11.51 14.38 -6.40
C GLU A 226 11.66 13.23 -5.41
N GLY A 227 10.57 12.82 -4.76
CA GLY A 227 10.53 11.72 -3.83
C GLY A 227 9.32 11.76 -2.94
N ARG A 228 9.23 10.82 -2.02
CA ARG A 228 8.15 10.70 -1.03
C ARG A 228 8.64 11.18 0.33
N ILE A 229 7.87 12.07 0.95
CA ILE A 229 8.18 12.62 2.27
C ILE A 229 7.84 11.62 3.37
N SER A 230 8.75 11.52 4.36
CA SER A 230 8.44 10.90 5.64
C SER A 230 8.97 11.73 6.80
N PHE A 231 8.17 11.84 7.84
CA PHE A 231 8.51 12.45 9.13
C PHE A 231 8.77 11.40 10.22
N ALA A 232 8.70 10.12 9.87
CA ALA A 232 9.03 9.03 10.78
C ALA A 232 10.54 8.76 10.74
N PHE A 233 11.16 8.60 11.91
CA PHE A 233 12.58 8.33 12.08
C PHE A 233 12.77 7.14 13.00
N ASP A 234 13.71 6.25 12.66
CA ASP A 234 14.07 5.08 13.46
C ASP A 234 15.52 5.11 13.95
N GLY A 235 16.27 6.14 13.56
CA GLY A 235 17.68 6.30 13.91
C GLY A 235 18.64 5.45 13.08
N MET A 236 18.16 4.79 12.04
CA MET A 236 18.98 3.94 11.15
C MET A 236 19.22 4.59 9.78
N GLU A 237 18.73 5.80 9.55
CA GLU A 237 18.75 6.51 8.26
C GLU A 237 20.17 6.71 7.72
N SER A 238 21.17 6.84 8.60
CA SER A 238 22.59 6.99 8.20
C SER A 238 23.31 5.65 8.04
N VAL A 239 22.74 4.56 8.52
CA VAL A 239 23.36 3.22 8.52
C VAL A 239 22.77 2.36 7.40
N LEU A 240 21.44 2.32 7.28
CA LEU A 240 20.73 1.51 6.30
C LEU A 240 20.49 2.31 5.02
N THR A 241 21.56 2.55 4.28
CA THR A 241 21.55 3.19 2.97
C THR A 241 21.98 2.21 1.89
N SER A 242 21.54 2.40 0.64
CA SER A 242 21.93 1.56 -0.50
C SER A 242 23.46 1.49 -0.66
N SER A 243 24.19 2.59 -0.41
CA SER A 243 25.65 2.64 -0.46
C SER A 243 26.35 1.77 0.59
N ASN A 244 25.71 1.53 1.74
CA ASN A 244 26.28 0.75 2.82
C ASN A 244 26.03 -0.77 2.67
N ILE A 245 25.11 -1.20 1.82
CA ILE A 245 24.79 -2.63 1.60
C ILE A 245 26.04 -3.45 1.27
N ALA A 246 26.95 -2.90 0.46
CA ALA A 246 28.15 -3.60 0.03
C ALA A 246 29.11 -3.94 1.18
N ALA A 247 29.07 -3.15 2.27
CA ALA A 247 29.91 -3.32 3.47
C ALA A 247 29.25 -4.13 4.58
N MET A 248 27.96 -4.43 4.48
CA MET A 248 27.22 -5.21 5.47
C MET A 248 27.70 -6.67 5.53
N THR A 249 27.63 -7.23 6.71
CA THR A 249 27.90 -8.64 6.99
C THR A 249 26.65 -9.39 7.41
N THR A 250 26.66 -10.73 7.35
CA THR A 250 25.55 -11.55 7.86
C THR A 250 25.28 -11.29 9.35
N ALA A 251 26.31 -11.07 10.14
CA ALA A 251 26.19 -10.74 11.56
C ALA A 251 25.49 -9.38 11.79
N ASP A 252 25.77 -8.37 10.94
CA ASP A 252 25.08 -7.08 11.03
C ASP A 252 23.58 -7.21 10.74
N VAL A 253 23.22 -7.95 9.70
CA VAL A 253 21.81 -8.19 9.34
C VAL A 253 21.08 -8.94 10.45
N GLU A 254 21.65 -10.02 10.97
CA GLU A 254 21.04 -10.81 12.06
C GLU A 254 20.84 -9.99 13.33
N ARG A 255 21.83 -9.16 13.68
CA ARG A 255 21.75 -8.25 14.81
C ARG A 255 20.64 -7.21 14.65
N LEU A 256 20.55 -6.59 13.48
CA LEU A 256 19.53 -5.56 13.19
C LEU A 256 18.13 -6.15 13.11
N VAL A 257 17.97 -7.31 12.47
CA VAL A 257 16.69 -8.05 12.42
C VAL A 257 16.22 -8.48 13.81
N SER A 258 17.15 -8.81 14.72
CA SER A 258 16.80 -9.12 16.13
C SER A 258 16.32 -7.89 16.94
N GLY A 259 16.34 -6.69 16.35
CA GLY A 259 15.88 -5.44 16.97
C GLY A 259 16.97 -4.71 17.76
N GLU A 260 18.24 -5.06 17.59
CA GLU A 260 19.33 -4.28 18.18
C GLU A 260 19.50 -2.94 17.43
N SER A 261 19.69 -1.87 18.19
CA SER A 261 19.91 -0.54 17.64
C SER A 261 21.25 -0.44 16.90
N ALA A 262 21.23 0.22 15.74
CA ALA A 262 22.46 0.57 15.05
C ALA A 262 23.30 1.57 15.86
N GLN A 263 24.63 1.50 15.71
CA GLN A 263 25.52 2.51 16.28
C GLN A 263 25.56 3.72 15.33
N VAL A 264 25.09 4.86 15.82
CA VAL A 264 25.06 6.13 15.10
C VAL A 264 26.06 7.09 15.72
N ASP A 265 26.74 7.89 14.90
CA ASP A 265 27.71 8.88 15.34
C ASP A 265 27.12 9.92 16.31
N ALA A 266 27.93 10.35 17.28
CA ALA A 266 27.50 11.32 18.29
C ALA A 266 27.10 12.69 17.70
N GLU A 267 27.72 13.09 16.59
CA GLU A 267 27.39 14.34 15.87
C GLU A 267 25.97 14.26 15.30
N ILE A 268 25.59 13.14 14.66
CA ILE A 268 24.24 12.91 14.14
C ILE A 268 23.21 12.93 15.27
N LYS A 269 23.55 12.33 16.43
CA LYS A 269 22.67 12.33 17.61
C LYS A 269 22.40 13.71 18.21
N SER A 270 23.26 14.70 17.94
CA SER A 270 23.08 16.08 18.43
C SER A 270 22.12 16.91 17.57
N LYS A 271 21.83 16.46 16.35
CA LYS A 271 20.93 17.16 15.41
C LYS A 271 19.49 16.68 15.58
N GLN A 272 18.56 17.56 15.23
CA GLN A 272 17.15 17.23 15.11
C GLN A 272 16.85 16.77 13.68
N ALA A 273 16.31 15.57 13.54
CA ALA A 273 15.81 15.10 12.26
C ALA A 273 14.52 15.87 11.90
N LEU A 274 14.46 16.38 10.68
CA LEU A 274 13.36 17.22 10.20
C LEU A 274 12.42 16.46 9.26
N TYR A 275 12.97 15.82 8.23
CA TYR A 275 12.24 14.98 7.29
C TYR A 275 13.20 14.05 6.53
N ARG A 276 12.65 13.00 5.96
CA ARG A 276 13.31 12.14 4.98
C ARG A 276 12.65 12.35 3.61
N LEU A 277 13.47 12.34 2.57
CA LEU A 277 13.03 12.28 1.19
C LEU A 277 13.45 10.92 0.63
N VAL A 278 12.48 10.08 0.35
CA VAL A 278 12.65 8.68 -0.02
C VAL A 278 12.36 8.51 -1.51
N ASP A 279 13.22 7.79 -2.24
CA ASP A 279 12.87 7.26 -3.55
C ASP A 279 11.83 6.13 -3.36
N PRO A 280 10.56 6.31 -3.77
CA PRO A 280 9.54 5.32 -3.51
C PRO A 280 9.62 4.11 -4.44
N ASP A 281 10.29 4.22 -5.59
CA ASP A 281 10.25 3.25 -6.68
C ASP A 281 11.46 2.32 -6.72
N SER A 282 12.47 2.54 -5.86
CA SER A 282 13.68 1.73 -5.79
C SER A 282 14.11 1.46 -4.35
N TRP A 283 14.10 0.19 -3.96
CA TRP A 283 14.48 -0.23 -2.61
C TRP A 283 15.00 -1.67 -2.59
N TYR A 284 15.57 -2.07 -1.46
CA TYR A 284 16.27 -3.33 -1.33
C TYR A 284 15.75 -4.14 -0.14
N LEU A 285 15.77 -5.46 -0.29
CA LEU A 285 15.64 -6.42 0.80
C LEU A 285 16.99 -7.09 1.02
N VAL A 286 17.49 -7.02 2.26
CA VAL A 286 18.76 -7.63 2.65
C VAL A 286 18.51 -8.62 3.76
N PHE A 287 18.92 -9.88 3.57
CA PHE A 287 18.68 -10.97 4.53
C PHE A 287 19.78 -12.00 4.47
N THR A 288 19.80 -12.89 5.46
CA THR A 288 20.72 -14.02 5.52
C THR A 288 20.02 -15.30 5.13
N ALA A 289 20.69 -16.14 4.37
CA ALA A 289 20.19 -17.45 3.94
C ALA A 289 21.23 -18.55 4.12
N GLY A 290 20.79 -19.77 4.36
CA GLY A 290 21.65 -20.94 4.32
C GLY A 290 22.07 -21.25 2.87
N LYS A 291 23.31 -21.74 2.65
CA LYS A 291 23.81 -22.07 1.31
C LYS A 291 22.98 -23.12 0.57
N LYS A 292 22.18 -23.92 1.27
CA LYS A 292 21.25 -24.89 0.69
C LYS A 292 19.84 -24.36 0.51
N GLU A 293 19.50 -23.26 1.17
CA GLU A 293 18.16 -22.64 1.15
C GLU A 293 18.04 -21.61 0.04
N TRP A 294 19.17 -21.10 -0.43
CA TRP A 294 19.22 -20.11 -1.50
C TRP A 294 19.94 -20.66 -2.72
N THR A 295 19.23 -20.75 -3.83
CA THR A 295 19.74 -21.34 -5.10
C THR A 295 19.78 -20.33 -6.26
N HIS A 296 19.26 -19.12 -6.03
CA HIS A 296 19.15 -18.10 -7.08
C HIS A 296 20.47 -17.34 -7.24
N GLY A 297 20.90 -17.19 -8.50
CA GLY A 297 22.10 -16.43 -8.87
C GLY A 297 21.82 -14.95 -9.12
N THR A 298 22.87 -14.15 -9.06
CA THR A 298 22.81 -12.71 -9.39
C THR A 298 22.17 -12.47 -10.74
N GLY A 299 21.29 -11.48 -10.83
CA GLY A 299 20.52 -11.11 -12.03
C GLY A 299 19.26 -11.94 -12.27
N GLN A 300 19.00 -12.99 -11.49
CA GLN A 300 17.75 -13.74 -11.60
C GLN A 300 16.59 -12.95 -10.98
N SER A 301 15.42 -13.10 -11.58
CA SER A 301 14.17 -12.56 -11.05
C SER A 301 13.52 -13.58 -10.12
N VAL A 302 13.04 -13.11 -8.98
CA VAL A 302 12.31 -13.89 -7.98
C VAL A 302 11.02 -13.16 -7.61
N LEU A 303 10.04 -13.91 -7.15
CA LEU A 303 8.80 -13.35 -6.59
C LEU A 303 8.94 -13.27 -5.07
N VAL A 304 8.72 -12.10 -4.51
CA VAL A 304 8.76 -11.87 -3.06
C VAL A 304 7.37 -11.56 -2.56
N ASN A 305 6.90 -12.36 -1.61
CA ASN A 305 5.71 -12.06 -0.83
C ASN A 305 6.13 -11.50 0.51
N ILE A 306 5.49 -10.43 0.96
CA ILE A 306 5.77 -9.77 2.25
C ILE A 306 4.61 -10.07 3.18
N ASP A 307 4.82 -11.01 4.09
CA ASP A 307 3.79 -11.64 4.90
C ASP A 307 3.05 -10.66 5.82
N ASP A 308 3.76 -9.72 6.42
CA ASP A 308 3.21 -8.76 7.41
C ASP A 308 2.24 -7.74 6.81
N TYR A 309 2.29 -7.54 5.50
CA TYR A 309 1.53 -6.51 4.77
C TYR A 309 0.60 -7.09 3.71
N SER A 310 0.25 -8.37 3.84
CA SER A 310 -0.82 -9.09 3.14
C SER A 310 -1.03 -8.68 1.69
N TYR A 311 -0.09 -8.78 0.75
CA TYR A 311 -0.40 -8.58 -0.68
C TYR A 311 0.71 -7.94 -1.55
N LEU A 312 1.90 -7.68 -1.06
CA LEU A 312 2.93 -7.23 -1.97
C LEU A 312 3.65 -8.43 -2.59
N ASP A 313 3.07 -9.02 -3.64
CA ASP A 313 3.81 -9.87 -4.55
C ASP A 313 4.73 -8.97 -5.38
N ALA A 314 5.93 -8.73 -4.88
CA ALA A 314 6.91 -7.89 -5.55
C ALA A 314 7.80 -8.73 -6.44
N GLN A 315 7.98 -8.29 -7.68
CA GLN A 315 9.04 -8.82 -8.53
C GLN A 315 10.37 -8.20 -8.10
N ALA A 316 11.29 -9.04 -7.64
CA ALA A 316 12.61 -8.63 -7.21
C ALA A 316 13.69 -9.22 -8.11
N TYR A 317 14.85 -8.55 -8.17
CA TYR A 317 16.05 -9.04 -8.85
C TYR A 317 17.13 -9.31 -7.82
N VAL A 318 17.80 -10.46 -7.96
CA VAL A 318 18.96 -10.79 -7.14
C VAL A 318 20.11 -9.86 -7.51
N GLU A 319 20.33 -8.82 -6.71
CA GLU A 319 21.46 -7.88 -6.90
C GLU A 319 22.77 -8.55 -6.51
N SER A 320 22.80 -9.27 -5.38
CA SER A 320 23.95 -10.05 -4.95
C SER A 320 23.57 -11.19 -4.02
N ALA A 321 24.40 -12.26 -4.02
CA ALA A 321 24.39 -13.31 -3.03
C ALA A 321 25.85 -13.62 -2.68
N LYS A 322 26.34 -13.01 -1.60
CA LYS A 322 27.75 -13.12 -1.18
C LYS A 322 27.91 -14.15 -0.08
N GLU A 323 28.94 -14.98 -0.17
CA GLU A 323 29.33 -15.84 0.94
C GLU A 323 29.97 -15.01 2.06
N ASP A 324 29.45 -15.19 3.27
CA ASP A 324 29.97 -14.62 4.49
C ASP A 324 29.88 -15.70 5.57
N ASP A 325 31.02 -16.23 6.00
CA ASP A 325 31.16 -17.39 6.85
C ASP A 325 30.39 -18.62 6.33
N SER A 326 29.43 -19.12 7.11
CA SER A 326 28.63 -20.31 6.81
C SER A 326 27.32 -20.01 6.05
N LYS A 327 26.99 -18.72 5.87
CA LYS A 327 25.75 -18.23 5.30
C LYS A 327 26.00 -17.44 4.02
N LEU A 328 24.91 -17.03 3.39
CA LEU A 328 24.89 -16.08 2.29
C LEU A 328 24.25 -14.78 2.76
N LEU A 329 24.86 -13.66 2.44
CA LEU A 329 24.24 -12.36 2.49
C LEU A 329 23.57 -12.11 1.14
N VAL A 330 22.24 -12.09 1.12
CA VAL A 330 21.44 -11.91 -0.09
C VAL A 330 20.88 -10.49 -0.12
N THR A 331 21.01 -9.85 -1.27
CA THR A 331 20.41 -8.55 -1.57
C THR A 331 19.49 -8.70 -2.76
N LEU A 332 18.23 -8.35 -2.57
CA LEU A 332 17.25 -8.23 -3.65
C LEU A 332 16.95 -6.77 -3.90
N LYS A 333 16.87 -6.39 -5.17
CA LYS A 333 16.43 -5.05 -5.60
C LYS A 333 14.98 -5.15 -6.08
N ILE A 334 14.17 -4.20 -5.68
CA ILE A 334 12.77 -4.08 -6.07
C ILE A 334 12.57 -2.71 -6.70
N ASP A 335 12.09 -2.69 -7.96
CA ASP A 335 11.80 -1.48 -8.73
C ASP A 335 10.27 -1.31 -8.82
N GLN A 336 9.63 -1.17 -7.68
CA GLN A 336 8.18 -0.98 -7.53
C GLN A 336 7.92 -0.04 -6.36
N ASP A 337 6.78 0.65 -6.37
CA ASP A 337 6.37 1.55 -5.28
C ASP A 337 6.41 0.83 -3.92
N ILE A 338 7.13 1.41 -2.96
CA ILE A 338 7.30 0.86 -1.61
C ILE A 338 6.01 0.88 -0.78
N GLY A 339 5.06 1.75 -1.13
CA GLY A 339 3.73 1.83 -0.53
C GLY A 339 3.73 1.89 1.00
N SER A 340 3.02 0.96 1.62
CA SER A 340 2.88 0.87 3.09
C SER A 340 4.17 0.53 3.84
N LEU A 341 5.22 0.09 3.13
CA LEU A 341 6.52 -0.25 3.74
C LEU A 341 7.43 0.98 3.93
N LEU A 342 6.96 2.18 3.58
CA LEU A 342 7.74 3.42 3.65
C LEU A 342 8.46 3.62 4.98
N ASN A 343 7.84 3.24 6.10
CA ASN A 343 8.36 3.42 7.44
C ASN A 343 8.77 2.12 8.13
N GLN A 344 8.80 0.99 7.39
CA GLN A 344 9.22 -0.29 7.95
C GLN A 344 10.70 -0.55 7.66
N ARG A 345 11.39 -1.20 8.61
CA ARG A 345 12.81 -1.60 8.47
C ARG A 345 13.01 -3.09 8.44
N ILE A 346 12.13 -3.82 9.07
CA ILE A 346 12.21 -5.27 9.20
C ILE A 346 10.88 -5.85 8.75
N THR A 347 10.94 -6.92 7.98
CA THR A 347 9.76 -7.66 7.55
C THR A 347 10.09 -9.13 7.36
N HIS A 348 9.07 -9.97 7.48
CA HIS A 348 9.18 -11.37 7.08
C HIS A 348 8.78 -11.52 5.62
N ILE A 349 9.63 -12.19 4.83
CA ILE A 349 9.42 -12.39 3.41
C ILE A 349 9.39 -13.89 3.08
N SER A 350 8.60 -14.25 2.09
CA SER A 350 8.66 -15.56 1.43
C SER A 350 9.14 -15.36 0.01
N VAL A 351 10.23 -16.03 -0.37
CA VAL A 351 10.79 -15.93 -1.72
C VAL A 351 10.42 -17.17 -2.51
N GLY A 352 9.68 -16.99 -3.60
CA GLY A 352 9.21 -18.02 -4.48
C GLY A 352 9.71 -17.86 -5.91
N GLU A 353 9.36 -18.83 -6.75
CA GLU A 353 9.61 -18.79 -8.18
C GLU A 353 8.30 -18.59 -8.93
N ARG A 354 8.31 -17.67 -9.88
CA ARG A 354 7.24 -17.54 -10.86
C ARG A 354 7.57 -18.39 -12.07
N THR A 355 6.81 -19.45 -12.24
CA THR A 355 6.93 -20.33 -13.41
C THR A 355 5.83 -19.99 -14.41
N GLU A 356 6.22 -19.54 -15.59
CA GLU A 356 5.28 -19.26 -16.70
C GLU A 356 5.40 -20.31 -17.80
N GLY A 357 4.28 -20.66 -18.41
CA GLY A 357 4.30 -21.64 -19.49
C GLY A 357 2.92 -22.07 -19.97
N LEU A 358 2.90 -23.15 -20.75
CA LEU A 358 1.65 -23.75 -21.22
C LEU A 358 0.91 -24.35 -20.04
N MET A 359 -0.29 -23.84 -19.78
CA MET A 359 -1.12 -24.29 -18.67
C MET A 359 -2.22 -25.23 -19.15
N VAL A 360 -2.36 -26.37 -18.46
CA VAL A 360 -3.39 -27.38 -18.74
C VAL A 360 -4.01 -27.87 -17.44
N PRO A 361 -5.27 -28.33 -17.43
CA PRO A 361 -5.81 -29.02 -16.27
C PRO A 361 -4.98 -30.27 -15.96
N LEU A 362 -4.58 -30.46 -14.69
CA LEU A 362 -3.76 -31.60 -14.27
C LEU A 362 -4.41 -32.95 -14.66
N LYS A 363 -5.75 -33.01 -14.66
CA LYS A 363 -6.53 -34.16 -15.10
C LYS A 363 -6.32 -34.53 -16.57
N SER A 364 -5.87 -33.61 -17.40
CA SER A 364 -5.58 -33.81 -18.82
C SER A 364 -4.21 -34.45 -19.04
N VAL A 365 -3.32 -34.39 -18.06
CA VAL A 365 -2.02 -35.04 -18.09
C VAL A 365 -2.20 -36.52 -17.78
N LYS A 366 -1.84 -37.37 -18.72
CA LYS A 366 -1.92 -38.85 -18.64
C LYS A 366 -0.53 -39.44 -18.72
N THR A 367 -0.40 -40.66 -18.24
CA THR A 367 0.84 -41.45 -18.39
C THR A 367 0.62 -42.51 -19.46
N LYS A 368 1.53 -42.56 -20.45
CA LYS A 368 1.59 -43.58 -21.47
C LYS A 368 3.03 -44.08 -21.60
N ASP A 369 3.21 -45.39 -21.52
CA ASP A 369 4.54 -46.05 -21.62
C ASP A 369 5.60 -45.45 -20.68
N GLY A 370 5.16 -45.02 -19.46
CA GLY A 370 6.00 -44.42 -18.44
C GLY A 370 6.28 -42.90 -18.62
N GLN A 371 5.78 -42.28 -19.69
CA GLN A 371 5.92 -40.86 -19.94
C GLN A 371 4.64 -40.11 -19.65
N ARG A 372 4.76 -38.91 -19.03
CA ARG A 372 3.63 -37.97 -18.85
C ARG A 372 3.38 -37.22 -20.17
N GLY A 373 2.11 -36.98 -20.48
CA GLY A 373 1.74 -36.28 -21.70
C GLY A 373 0.26 -35.92 -21.76
N VAL A 374 -0.12 -35.22 -22.81
CA VAL A 374 -1.51 -34.83 -23.11
C VAL A 374 -1.96 -35.40 -24.46
N TYR A 375 -3.25 -35.74 -24.58
CA TYR A 375 -3.82 -36.17 -25.87
C TYR A 375 -4.42 -34.95 -26.58
N LEU A 376 -4.01 -34.75 -27.85
CA LEU A 376 -4.68 -33.77 -28.71
C LEU A 376 -6.13 -34.22 -29.00
N LYS A 377 -7.00 -33.25 -29.23
CA LYS A 377 -8.37 -33.52 -29.69
C LYS A 377 -8.43 -33.61 -31.21
N ASP A 378 -7.53 -34.40 -31.78
CA ASP A 378 -7.52 -34.76 -33.20
C ASP A 378 -8.21 -36.13 -33.44
N LYS A 379 -8.30 -36.54 -34.75
CA LYS A 379 -8.89 -37.82 -35.13
C LYS A 379 -8.02 -39.00 -34.68
N GLU A 380 -6.71 -38.82 -34.62
CA GLU A 380 -5.71 -39.88 -34.37
C GLU A 380 -5.41 -40.05 -32.89
N LYS A 381 -5.89 -39.14 -32.01
CA LYS A 381 -5.58 -39.12 -30.58
C LYS A 381 -4.08 -39.05 -30.29
N THR A 382 -3.42 -38.12 -30.97
CA THR A 382 -1.98 -37.92 -30.86
C THR A 382 -1.60 -37.62 -29.40
N PHE A 383 -0.65 -38.40 -28.86
CA PHE A 383 -0.09 -38.19 -27.53
C PHE A 383 1.15 -37.36 -27.63
N ILE A 384 1.17 -36.24 -26.90
CA ILE A 384 2.32 -35.34 -26.80
C ILE A 384 2.95 -35.53 -25.42
N SER A 385 4.19 -35.97 -25.39
CA SER A 385 4.95 -36.11 -24.15
C SER A 385 5.34 -34.74 -23.63
N VAL A 386 5.17 -34.51 -22.32
CA VAL A 386 5.45 -33.23 -21.66
C VAL A 386 6.16 -33.46 -20.33
N ASN A 387 7.00 -32.50 -19.96
CA ASN A 387 7.45 -32.32 -18.59
C ASN A 387 6.39 -31.52 -17.85
N VAL A 388 6.04 -31.93 -16.65
CA VAL A 388 5.26 -31.12 -15.71
C VAL A 388 6.27 -30.37 -14.88
N ILE A 389 6.30 -29.04 -15.05
CA ILE A 389 7.23 -28.16 -14.35
C ILE A 389 6.72 -27.90 -12.92
N VAL A 390 5.45 -27.51 -12.79
CA VAL A 390 4.79 -27.26 -11.51
C VAL A 390 3.29 -27.53 -11.63
N ASP A 391 2.63 -27.95 -10.55
CA ASP A 391 1.18 -28.09 -10.48
C ASP A 391 0.63 -27.68 -9.11
N ASP A 392 -0.65 -27.26 -9.06
CA ASP A 392 -1.42 -26.89 -7.87
C ASP A 392 -2.49 -27.92 -7.49
N GLY A 393 -2.43 -29.11 -8.09
CA GLY A 393 -3.45 -30.14 -7.94
C GLY A 393 -4.67 -29.97 -8.86
N SER A 394 -4.88 -28.80 -9.46
CA SER A 394 -5.98 -28.52 -10.40
C SER A 394 -5.47 -28.26 -11.82
N TYR A 395 -4.43 -27.47 -11.95
CA TYR A 395 -3.74 -27.14 -13.18
C TYR A 395 -2.25 -27.46 -13.09
N ALA A 396 -1.61 -27.59 -14.23
CA ALA A 396 -0.17 -27.78 -14.34
C ALA A 396 0.41 -26.88 -15.42
N ILE A 397 1.61 -26.34 -15.17
CA ILE A 397 2.46 -25.76 -16.21
C ILE A 397 3.30 -26.87 -16.79
N ILE A 398 3.28 -27.00 -18.10
CA ILE A 398 3.92 -28.07 -18.84
C ILE A 398 4.81 -27.54 -19.94
N GLU A 399 5.86 -28.31 -20.23
CA GLU A 399 6.75 -28.09 -21.36
C GLU A 399 6.75 -29.31 -22.28
N PRO A 400 6.44 -29.17 -23.58
CA PRO A 400 6.48 -30.28 -24.50
C PRO A 400 7.94 -30.73 -24.72
N LEU A 401 8.18 -32.05 -24.71
CA LEU A 401 9.52 -32.60 -24.95
C LEU A 401 10.01 -32.35 -26.40
N GLU A 402 9.07 -32.24 -27.34
CA GLU A 402 9.38 -31.87 -28.72
C GLU A 402 8.94 -30.43 -28.97
N SER A 403 9.86 -29.60 -29.45
CA SER A 403 9.59 -28.18 -29.73
C SER A 403 8.39 -28.03 -30.68
N ASN A 404 7.46 -27.12 -30.32
CA ASN A 404 6.23 -26.82 -31.05
C ASN A 404 5.21 -27.97 -31.21
N ALA A 405 5.40 -29.11 -30.55
CA ALA A 405 4.39 -30.20 -30.57
C ALA A 405 3.10 -29.79 -29.87
N LEU A 406 3.17 -28.87 -28.89
CA LEU A 406 2.04 -28.26 -28.19
C LEU A 406 2.28 -26.75 -28.08
N ILE A 407 1.30 -25.96 -28.46
CA ILE A 407 1.36 -24.48 -28.42
C ILE A 407 0.10 -23.91 -27.76
N LYS A 408 0.16 -22.62 -27.39
CA LYS A 408 -1.04 -21.87 -26.97
C LYS A 408 -2.11 -21.97 -28.04
N GLY A 409 -3.33 -22.34 -27.66
CA GLY A 409 -4.45 -22.54 -28.60
C GLY A 409 -4.64 -24.00 -29.02
N SER A 410 -3.70 -24.90 -28.78
CA SER A 410 -3.89 -26.35 -29.01
C SER A 410 -5.08 -26.86 -28.21
N VAL A 411 -5.89 -27.74 -28.80
CA VAL A 411 -7.04 -28.33 -28.12
C VAL A 411 -6.69 -29.74 -27.67
N ILE A 412 -6.75 -29.99 -26.37
CA ILE A 412 -6.47 -31.27 -25.74
C ILE A 412 -7.74 -31.91 -25.17
N ARG A 413 -7.67 -33.20 -24.89
CA ARG A 413 -8.74 -33.97 -24.20
C ARG A 413 -8.61 -33.77 -22.68
N LYS A 414 -9.73 -33.64 -21.98
CA LYS A 414 -9.78 -33.63 -20.52
C LYS A 414 -9.58 -35.03 -19.94
#